data_41c411e74b1867c9ab3f5a90fecb754e
#
_entry.id   41c411e74b1867c9ab3f5a90fecb754e
#
_cell.length_a   1.000
_cell.length_b   1.000
_cell.length_c   1.000
_cell.angle_alpha   90.00
_cell.angle_beta   90.00
_cell.angle_gamma   90.00
#
_symmetry.space_group_name_H-M   'P 1'
#
loop_
_entity.id
_entity.type
_entity.pdbx_description
1 polymer ?
#
loop_
_entity_poly.entity_id
_entity_poly.type
_entity_poly.pdbx_seq_one_letter_code
_entity_poly.pdbx_strand_id
1 'polypeptide(L)'
;MLPLAVDQLLNSFMGTVDTLVVSNLGSAAISAVSLVDSINILVVQAFFALASGGTVVCSHYLGCEKKERATNAARQLLFITFAMSLVIAIACHLFSNQLLGVIFGQVEPAVMDNAKKYFFFSAMSYPFIALYDDGACILRAQENSKLPMQISFVANGINVALNLIFVWVLHLGVAGSSAATMIARAFAMVAVLYKLRNPKMKIQLRDYFSIRPEWEEIKRILHIGVPSGIENGMFQFGKLAIQSTVSLMGTAAIAAQGMTNIIENLNGIMSIGMGIGLMTVVGECLGAGEKEEAVYYIKKISIAAEVVLIATCLLMFGLTYPITYFGGMEPESAKLCIFMVTCITIVKPIVWIMAFIPPYGFRAAGDVRFTMTTSMLCMWLCRVVLAMVLARVFHMGPIAVWIGMFIDWTIRGIIYTIRFKNRKWLAHQVI
;
A
#
# COMPACT_ATOMS: atom_id res chain seq x y z
N MET A 1 6.37 -10.64 -12.57
CA MET A 1 5.70 -9.33 -12.59
C MET A 1 4.17 -9.45 -12.61
N LEU A 2 3.53 -10.18 -13.57
CA LEU A 2 2.06 -10.31 -13.60
C LEU A 2 1.43 -10.80 -12.28
N PRO A 3 1.96 -11.83 -11.57
CA PRO A 3 1.39 -12.24 -10.29
C PRO A 3 1.39 -11.15 -9.22
N LEU A 4 2.40 -10.27 -9.21
CA LEU A 4 2.47 -9.13 -8.28
C LEU A 4 1.38 -8.08 -8.57
N ALA A 5 1.14 -7.81 -9.84
CA ALA A 5 0.06 -6.90 -10.23
C ALA A 5 -1.31 -7.43 -9.82
N VAL A 6 -1.56 -8.73 -10.03
CA VAL A 6 -2.80 -9.39 -9.61
C VAL A 6 -2.94 -9.40 -8.08
N ASP A 7 -1.86 -9.66 -7.35
CA ASP A 7 -1.85 -9.63 -5.87
C ASP A 7 -2.24 -8.23 -5.34
N GLN A 8 -1.70 -7.16 -5.94
CA GLN A 8 -2.08 -5.79 -5.57
C GLN A 8 -3.56 -5.49 -5.86
N LEU A 9 -4.09 -5.97 -6.99
CA LEU A 9 -5.53 -5.87 -7.27
C LEU A 9 -6.36 -6.59 -6.22
N LEU A 10 -6.02 -7.84 -5.89
CA LEU A 10 -6.73 -8.63 -4.89
C LEU A 10 -6.74 -7.97 -3.51
N ASN A 11 -5.61 -7.40 -3.09
CA ASN A 11 -5.53 -6.67 -1.83
C ASN A 11 -6.42 -5.41 -1.81
N SER A 12 -6.56 -4.73 -2.95
CA SER A 12 -7.47 -3.59 -3.08
C SER A 12 -8.94 -4.02 -3.03
N PHE A 13 -9.26 -5.20 -3.56
CA PHE A 13 -10.64 -5.72 -3.57
C PHE A 13 -11.17 -6.06 -2.17
N MET A 14 -10.35 -6.55 -1.27
CA MET A 14 -10.78 -6.97 0.07
C MET A 14 -11.51 -5.85 0.82
N GLY A 15 -10.93 -4.65 0.90
CA GLY A 15 -11.57 -3.49 1.54
C GLY A 15 -12.84 -3.03 0.83
N THR A 16 -12.88 -3.14 -0.51
CA THR A 16 -14.07 -2.79 -1.29
C THR A 16 -15.23 -3.74 -1.00
N VAL A 17 -14.97 -5.04 -0.88
CA VAL A 17 -16.00 -6.05 -0.55
C VAL A 17 -16.59 -5.79 0.84
N ASP A 18 -15.76 -5.54 1.84
CA ASP A 18 -16.22 -5.23 3.20
C ASP A 18 -17.17 -4.02 3.19
N THR A 19 -16.79 -2.94 2.50
CA THR A 19 -17.63 -1.73 2.37
C THR A 19 -18.95 -2.02 1.64
N LEU A 20 -18.93 -2.79 0.55
CA LEU A 20 -20.12 -3.15 -0.20
C LEU A 20 -21.09 -4.02 0.61
N VAL A 21 -20.58 -5.00 1.36
CA VAL A 21 -21.42 -5.86 2.21
C VAL A 21 -22.06 -5.05 3.33
N VAL A 22 -21.30 -4.15 3.95
CA VAL A 22 -21.77 -3.31 5.05
C VAL A 22 -22.73 -2.20 4.56
N SER A 23 -22.70 -1.82 3.27
CA SER A 23 -23.57 -0.77 2.74
C SER A 23 -25.05 -1.06 2.94
N ASN A 24 -25.43 -2.33 3.01
CA ASN A 24 -26.82 -2.75 3.27
C ASN A 24 -27.26 -2.58 4.74
N LEU A 25 -26.33 -2.30 5.67
CA LEU A 25 -26.61 -2.11 7.09
C LEU A 25 -26.93 -0.65 7.46
N GLY A 26 -26.91 0.26 6.49
CA GLY A 26 -27.24 1.67 6.64
C GLY A 26 -26.02 2.60 6.72
N SER A 27 -26.30 3.90 6.68
CA SER A 27 -25.27 4.95 6.60
C SER A 27 -24.33 5.01 7.80
N ALA A 28 -24.83 4.75 9.00
CA ALA A 28 -24.02 4.72 10.22
C ALA A 28 -22.96 3.59 10.19
N ALA A 29 -23.31 2.44 9.60
CA ALA A 29 -22.37 1.32 9.46
C ALA A 29 -21.29 1.64 8.44
N ILE A 30 -21.64 2.20 7.28
CA ILE A 30 -20.68 2.61 6.23
C ILE A 30 -19.71 3.66 6.81
N SER A 31 -20.23 4.67 7.50
CA SER A 31 -19.43 5.72 8.11
C SER A 31 -18.43 5.15 9.13
N ALA A 32 -18.89 4.24 9.98
CA ALA A 32 -18.04 3.58 10.97
C ALA A 32 -16.89 2.79 10.33
N VAL A 33 -17.18 1.98 9.32
CA VAL A 33 -16.17 1.20 8.58
C VAL A 33 -15.16 2.12 7.90
N SER A 34 -15.62 3.14 7.18
CA SER A 34 -14.74 4.09 6.48
C SER A 34 -13.80 4.83 7.43
N LEU A 35 -14.29 5.21 8.61
CA LEU A 35 -13.47 5.86 9.63
C LEU A 35 -12.38 4.92 10.16
N VAL A 36 -12.76 3.71 10.55
CA VAL A 36 -11.81 2.72 11.07
C VAL A 36 -10.81 2.28 10.01
N ASP A 37 -11.24 2.15 8.75
CA ASP A 37 -10.35 1.79 7.64
C ASP A 37 -9.26 2.84 7.40
N SER A 38 -9.51 4.09 7.71
CA SER A 38 -8.47 5.13 7.66
C SER A 38 -7.32 4.83 8.64
N ILE A 39 -7.63 4.30 9.82
CA ILE A 39 -6.62 3.84 10.80
C ILE A 39 -5.97 2.54 10.31
N ASN A 40 -6.76 1.58 9.85
CA ASN A 40 -6.27 0.29 9.34
C ASN A 40 -5.24 0.47 8.22
N ILE A 41 -5.51 1.36 7.27
CA ILE A 41 -4.60 1.67 6.15
C ILE A 41 -3.25 2.17 6.68
N LEU A 42 -3.24 3.09 7.65
CA LEU A 42 -2.00 3.60 8.24
C LEU A 42 -1.17 2.48 8.88
N VAL A 43 -1.80 1.63 9.68
CA VAL A 43 -1.14 0.52 10.39
C VAL A 43 -0.63 -0.53 9.42
N VAL A 44 -1.45 -0.95 8.45
CA VAL A 44 -1.06 -1.95 7.43
C VAL A 44 0.07 -1.42 6.55
N GLN A 45 0.05 -0.16 6.16
CA GLN A 45 1.14 0.44 5.39
C GLN A 45 2.47 0.50 6.16
N ALA A 46 2.42 0.66 7.48
CA ALA A 46 3.62 0.58 8.33
C ALA A 46 4.19 -0.85 8.36
N PHE A 47 3.34 -1.88 8.50
CA PHE A 47 3.78 -3.28 8.43
C PHE A 47 4.33 -3.64 7.05
N PHE A 48 3.67 -3.24 5.98
CA PHE A 48 4.16 -3.45 4.63
C PHE A 48 5.53 -2.79 4.38
N ALA A 49 5.75 -1.58 4.92
CA ALA A 49 7.03 -0.90 4.83
C ALA A 49 8.14 -1.68 5.56
N LEU A 50 7.84 -2.23 6.75
CA LEU A 50 8.77 -3.05 7.51
C LEU A 50 9.09 -4.35 6.76
N ALA A 51 8.07 -5.04 6.24
CA ALA A 51 8.21 -6.23 5.42
C ALA A 51 9.06 -5.95 4.16
N SER A 52 8.90 -4.79 3.53
CA SER A 52 9.72 -4.38 2.38
C SER A 52 11.19 -4.23 2.74
N GLY A 53 11.50 -3.73 3.94
CA GLY A 53 12.87 -3.69 4.48
C GLY A 53 13.48 -5.09 4.59
N GLY A 54 12.70 -6.05 5.09
CA GLY A 54 13.10 -7.45 5.13
C GLY A 54 13.32 -8.06 3.75
N THR A 55 12.45 -7.74 2.77
CA THR A 55 12.63 -8.17 1.36
C THR A 55 14.00 -7.75 0.84
N VAL A 56 14.39 -6.49 1.05
CA VAL A 56 15.66 -5.95 0.57
C VAL A 56 16.82 -6.71 1.20
N VAL A 57 16.83 -6.87 2.53
CA VAL A 57 17.92 -7.57 3.23
C VAL A 57 18.01 -9.03 2.79
N CYS A 58 16.87 -9.73 2.69
CA CYS A 58 16.84 -11.12 2.22
C CYS A 58 17.32 -11.27 0.77
N SER A 59 16.90 -10.38 -0.14
CA SER A 59 17.31 -10.45 -1.56
C SER A 59 18.80 -10.17 -1.72
N HIS A 60 19.38 -9.25 -0.95
CA HIS A 60 20.84 -9.04 -0.93
C HIS A 60 21.60 -10.28 -0.49
N TYR A 61 21.17 -10.94 0.61
CA TYR A 61 21.83 -12.17 1.05
C TYR A 61 21.67 -13.32 0.04
N LEU A 62 20.52 -13.41 -0.63
CA LEU A 62 20.33 -14.40 -1.70
C LEU A 62 21.23 -14.11 -2.90
N GLY A 63 21.42 -12.85 -3.28
CA GLY A 63 22.34 -12.44 -4.33
C GLY A 63 23.81 -12.79 -4.00
N CYS A 64 24.20 -12.70 -2.70
CA CYS A 64 25.51 -13.15 -2.22
C CYS A 64 25.62 -14.68 -2.05
N GLU A 65 24.59 -15.45 -2.38
CA GLU A 65 24.47 -16.91 -2.14
C GLU A 65 24.54 -17.32 -0.64
N LYS A 66 24.38 -16.38 0.30
CA LYS A 66 24.41 -16.61 1.75
C LYS A 66 23.04 -17.02 2.29
N LYS A 67 22.54 -18.19 1.91
CA LYS A 67 21.20 -18.70 2.25
C LYS A 67 20.93 -18.76 3.76
N GLU A 68 21.92 -19.10 4.58
CA GLU A 68 21.76 -19.15 6.04
C GLU A 68 21.51 -17.75 6.62
N ARG A 69 22.26 -16.74 6.13
CA ARG A 69 22.05 -15.34 6.53
C ARG A 69 20.69 -14.81 6.08
N ALA A 70 20.27 -15.15 4.85
CA ALA A 70 18.94 -14.81 4.35
C ALA A 70 17.84 -15.44 5.21
N THR A 71 18.01 -16.71 5.62
CA THR A 71 17.07 -17.40 6.51
C THR A 71 17.03 -16.76 7.89
N ASN A 72 18.19 -16.35 8.43
CA ASN A 72 18.25 -15.65 9.70
C ASN A 72 17.59 -14.28 9.61
N ALA A 73 17.88 -13.48 8.59
CA ALA A 73 17.23 -12.19 8.38
C ALA A 73 15.70 -12.33 8.26
N ALA A 74 15.20 -13.36 7.56
CA ALA A 74 13.76 -13.66 7.50
C ALA A 74 13.16 -14.01 8.87
N ARG A 75 13.89 -14.75 9.73
CA ARG A 75 13.45 -15.01 11.11
C ARG A 75 13.41 -13.74 11.95
N GLN A 76 14.43 -12.88 11.83
CA GLN A 76 14.46 -11.61 12.56
C GLN A 76 13.34 -10.66 12.10
N LEU A 77 13.01 -10.65 10.80
CA LEU A 77 11.87 -9.92 10.27
C LEU A 77 10.57 -10.37 10.95
N LEU A 78 10.25 -11.66 10.89
CA LEU A 78 9.03 -12.21 11.51
C LEU A 78 8.97 -11.90 13.01
N PHE A 79 10.09 -12.00 13.72
CA PHE A 79 10.16 -11.71 15.15
C PHE A 79 9.83 -10.25 15.46
N ILE A 80 10.51 -9.30 14.81
CA ILE A 80 10.32 -7.87 15.10
C ILE A 80 8.94 -7.40 14.67
N THR A 81 8.44 -7.85 13.54
CA THR A 81 7.11 -7.48 13.03
C THR A 81 6.01 -8.05 13.91
N PHE A 82 6.15 -9.31 14.37
CA PHE A 82 5.19 -9.89 15.32
C PHE A 82 5.18 -9.11 16.64
N ALA A 83 6.36 -8.81 17.20
CA ALA A 83 6.45 -8.05 18.45
C ALA A 83 5.81 -6.65 18.29
N MET A 84 6.13 -5.94 17.22
CA MET A 84 5.56 -4.61 16.95
C MET A 84 4.06 -4.67 16.71
N SER A 85 3.59 -5.62 15.90
CA SER A 85 2.15 -5.76 15.60
C SER A 85 1.34 -6.14 16.84
N LEU A 86 1.90 -6.97 17.73
CA LEU A 86 1.26 -7.33 18.98
C LEU A 86 1.18 -6.12 19.93
N VAL A 87 2.25 -5.34 20.06
CA VAL A 87 2.25 -4.10 20.86
C VAL A 87 1.22 -3.11 20.33
N ILE A 88 1.17 -2.91 19.01
CA ILE A 88 0.20 -2.01 18.38
C ILE A 88 -1.23 -2.54 18.59
N ALA A 89 -1.49 -3.83 18.43
CA ALA A 89 -2.80 -4.44 18.65
C ALA A 89 -3.26 -4.25 20.10
N ILE A 90 -2.39 -4.52 21.07
CA ILE A 90 -2.69 -4.32 22.51
C ILE A 90 -2.94 -2.83 22.79
N ALA A 91 -2.11 -1.92 22.29
CA ALA A 91 -2.30 -0.49 22.48
C ALA A 91 -3.63 -0.02 21.87
N CYS A 92 -3.97 -0.47 20.66
CA CYS A 92 -5.24 -0.17 20.02
C CYS A 92 -6.44 -0.69 20.82
N HIS A 93 -6.32 -1.84 21.46
CA HIS A 93 -7.38 -2.37 22.33
C HIS A 93 -7.54 -1.58 23.62
N LEU A 94 -6.43 -1.31 24.32
CA LEU A 94 -6.44 -0.57 25.58
C LEU A 94 -6.91 0.87 25.42
N PHE A 95 -6.51 1.51 24.34
CA PHE A 95 -6.81 2.92 24.06
C PHE A 95 -7.88 3.13 22.99
N SER A 96 -8.68 2.10 22.67
CA SER A 96 -9.67 2.16 21.58
C SER A 96 -10.64 3.34 21.72
N ASN A 97 -11.17 3.58 22.92
CA ASN A 97 -12.10 4.68 23.19
C ASN A 97 -11.44 6.05 23.01
N GLN A 98 -10.20 6.20 23.51
CA GLN A 98 -9.45 7.45 23.39
C GLN A 98 -9.04 7.71 21.94
N LEU A 99 -8.54 6.67 21.23
CA LEU A 99 -8.13 6.77 19.85
C LEU A 99 -9.31 7.18 18.94
N LEU A 100 -10.42 6.46 19.04
CA LEU A 100 -11.61 6.77 18.24
C LEU A 100 -12.19 8.15 18.62
N GLY A 101 -12.20 8.50 19.90
CA GLY A 101 -12.69 9.80 20.37
C GLY A 101 -11.82 10.97 19.92
N VAL A 102 -10.49 10.84 19.97
CA VAL A 102 -9.54 11.90 19.54
C VAL A 102 -9.53 12.06 18.02
N ILE A 103 -9.56 10.94 17.27
CA ILE A 103 -9.44 10.97 15.81
C ILE A 103 -10.76 11.42 15.17
N PHE A 104 -11.91 10.94 15.67
CA PHE A 104 -13.20 11.16 15.03
C PHE A 104 -14.07 12.21 15.73
N GLY A 105 -13.67 12.66 16.92
CA GLY A 105 -14.38 13.69 17.67
C GLY A 105 -15.80 13.26 18.06
N GLN A 106 -16.75 14.20 17.92
CA GLN A 106 -18.16 13.95 18.20
C GLN A 106 -18.88 13.45 16.95
N VAL A 107 -18.93 12.11 16.79
CA VAL A 107 -19.79 11.47 15.80
C VAL A 107 -21.05 10.93 16.47
N GLU A 108 -22.09 10.64 15.68
CA GLU A 108 -23.32 10.04 16.18
C GLU A 108 -23.04 8.77 17.01
N PRO A 109 -23.76 8.55 18.14
CA PRO A 109 -23.53 7.38 19.00
C PRO A 109 -23.61 6.04 18.27
N ALA A 110 -24.48 5.92 17.27
CA ALA A 110 -24.63 4.72 16.45
C ALA A 110 -23.37 4.46 15.58
N VAL A 111 -22.75 5.50 15.05
CA VAL A 111 -21.49 5.42 14.29
C VAL A 111 -20.35 4.99 15.20
N MET A 112 -20.27 5.58 16.39
CA MET A 112 -19.22 5.25 17.36
C MET A 112 -19.32 3.80 17.87
N ASP A 113 -20.53 3.30 18.14
CA ASP A 113 -20.74 1.91 18.57
C ASP A 113 -20.32 0.91 17.48
N ASN A 114 -20.74 1.15 16.24
CA ASN A 114 -20.31 0.35 15.11
C ASN A 114 -18.79 0.43 14.87
N ALA A 115 -18.18 1.61 15.00
CA ALA A 115 -16.75 1.79 14.86
C ALA A 115 -15.97 1.00 15.92
N LYS A 116 -16.42 0.98 17.18
CA LYS A 116 -15.80 0.18 18.24
C LYS A 116 -15.85 -1.31 17.95
N LYS A 117 -17.00 -1.81 17.50
CA LYS A 117 -17.19 -3.23 17.15
C LYS A 117 -16.30 -3.64 15.99
N TYR A 118 -16.24 -2.81 14.94
CA TYR A 118 -15.38 -3.07 13.77
C TYR A 118 -13.91 -2.99 14.13
N PHE A 119 -13.50 -1.97 14.88
CA PHE A 119 -12.12 -1.75 15.28
C PHE A 119 -11.58 -2.87 16.20
N PHE A 120 -12.42 -3.45 17.04
CA PHE A 120 -12.03 -4.57 17.91
C PHE A 120 -11.43 -5.73 17.11
N PHE A 121 -12.16 -6.28 16.14
CA PHE A 121 -11.67 -7.38 15.31
C PHE A 121 -10.57 -6.94 14.34
N SER A 122 -10.63 -5.72 13.82
CA SER A 122 -9.58 -5.17 12.98
C SER A 122 -8.23 -5.11 13.69
N ALA A 123 -8.19 -4.59 14.92
CA ALA A 123 -6.98 -4.52 15.73
C ALA A 123 -6.45 -5.91 16.11
N MET A 124 -7.34 -6.88 16.43
CA MET A 124 -6.94 -8.27 16.62
C MET A 124 -6.30 -8.90 15.39
N SER A 125 -6.65 -8.44 14.21
CA SER A 125 -6.12 -8.97 12.95
C SER A 125 -4.74 -8.43 12.58
N TYR A 126 -4.21 -7.41 13.26
CA TYR A 126 -2.92 -6.79 12.92
C TYR A 126 -1.73 -7.76 12.93
N PRO A 127 -1.56 -8.64 13.93
CA PRO A 127 -0.48 -9.63 13.88
C PRO A 127 -0.61 -10.59 12.69
N PHE A 128 -1.84 -10.92 12.29
CA PHE A 128 -2.08 -11.85 11.18
C PHE A 128 -1.70 -11.23 9.85
N ILE A 129 -2.13 -9.98 9.58
CA ILE A 129 -1.78 -9.29 8.33
C ILE A 129 -0.28 -8.97 8.29
N ALA A 130 0.31 -8.57 9.41
CA ALA A 130 1.73 -8.26 9.48
C ALA A 130 2.61 -9.47 9.16
N LEU A 131 2.33 -10.63 9.76
CA LEU A 131 3.06 -11.88 9.46
C LEU A 131 2.78 -12.42 8.06
N TYR A 132 1.58 -12.18 7.52
CA TYR A 132 1.29 -12.50 6.12
C TYR A 132 2.13 -11.65 5.17
N ASP A 133 2.20 -10.33 5.40
CA ASP A 133 3.01 -9.41 4.58
C ASP A 133 4.49 -9.79 4.61
N ASP A 134 5.04 -10.12 5.78
CA ASP A 134 6.40 -10.61 5.91
C ASP A 134 6.63 -11.90 5.13
N GLY A 135 5.76 -12.88 5.31
CA GLY A 135 5.86 -14.16 4.60
C GLY A 135 5.75 -13.99 3.07
N ALA A 136 4.84 -13.12 2.62
CA ALA A 136 4.71 -12.78 1.21
C ALA A 136 5.98 -12.07 0.68
N CYS A 137 6.58 -11.19 1.47
CA CYS A 137 7.83 -10.52 1.14
C CYS A 137 9.00 -11.50 1.08
N ILE A 138 9.11 -12.44 2.01
CA ILE A 138 10.12 -13.50 1.99
C ILE A 138 9.96 -14.40 0.76
N LEU A 139 8.73 -14.73 0.37
CA LEU A 139 8.47 -15.49 -0.86
C LEU A 139 8.85 -14.71 -2.11
N ARG A 140 8.56 -13.40 -2.15
CA ARG A 140 8.95 -12.51 -3.25
C ARG A 140 10.47 -12.36 -3.36
N ALA A 141 11.17 -12.25 -2.23
CA ALA A 141 12.64 -12.24 -2.19
C ALA A 141 13.27 -13.51 -2.77
N GLN A 142 12.54 -14.62 -2.80
CA GLN A 142 12.93 -15.88 -3.45
C GLN A 142 12.41 -16.00 -4.89
N GLU A 143 12.01 -14.90 -5.53
CA GLU A 143 11.41 -14.84 -6.88
C GLU A 143 10.06 -15.58 -7.01
N ASN A 144 9.46 -16.00 -5.91
CA ASN A 144 8.21 -16.73 -5.93
C ASN A 144 7.02 -15.79 -5.63
N SER A 145 6.58 -15.05 -6.63
CA SER A 145 5.43 -14.16 -6.54
C SER A 145 4.08 -14.87 -6.81
N LYS A 146 4.10 -16.11 -7.30
CA LYS A 146 2.85 -16.86 -7.59
C LYS A 146 2.17 -17.33 -6.31
N LEU A 147 2.94 -17.77 -5.32
CA LEU A 147 2.38 -18.28 -4.06
C LEU A 147 1.64 -17.22 -3.26
N PRO A 148 2.20 -16.01 -3.00
CA PRO A 148 1.44 -14.94 -2.35
C PRO A 148 0.14 -14.61 -3.09
N MET A 149 0.18 -14.46 -4.40
CA MET A 149 -1.01 -14.22 -5.23
C MET A 149 -2.09 -15.30 -5.05
N GLN A 150 -1.69 -16.60 -5.07
CA GLN A 150 -2.65 -17.70 -4.87
C GLN A 150 -3.25 -17.69 -3.47
N ILE A 151 -2.44 -17.41 -2.45
CA ILE A 151 -2.91 -17.29 -1.06
C ILE A 151 -3.88 -16.12 -0.92
N SER A 152 -3.53 -14.95 -1.48
CA SER A 152 -4.42 -13.78 -1.52
C SER A 152 -5.75 -14.09 -2.20
N PHE A 153 -5.72 -14.79 -3.33
CA PHE A 153 -6.93 -15.17 -4.05
C PHE A 153 -7.87 -16.02 -3.19
N VAL A 154 -7.34 -17.06 -2.55
CA VAL A 154 -8.12 -17.94 -1.66
C VAL A 154 -8.60 -17.15 -0.41
N ALA A 155 -7.74 -16.33 0.18
CA ALA A 155 -8.11 -15.51 1.35
C ALA A 155 -9.23 -14.52 1.02
N ASN A 156 -9.21 -13.88 -0.16
CA ASN A 156 -10.30 -13.03 -0.63
C ASN A 156 -11.60 -13.84 -0.83
N GLY A 157 -11.52 -15.04 -1.40
CA GLY A 157 -12.69 -15.93 -1.51
C GLY A 157 -13.29 -16.30 -0.16
N ILE A 158 -12.45 -16.62 0.84
CA ILE A 158 -12.87 -16.86 2.23
C ILE A 158 -13.51 -15.59 2.83
N ASN A 159 -12.88 -14.43 2.65
CA ASN A 159 -13.41 -13.15 3.13
C ASN A 159 -14.82 -12.89 2.58
N VAL A 160 -15.02 -13.00 1.27
CA VAL A 160 -16.33 -12.81 0.63
C VAL A 160 -17.37 -13.80 1.20
N ALA A 161 -17.05 -15.09 1.23
CA ALA A 161 -17.96 -16.12 1.72
C ALA A 161 -18.36 -15.88 3.19
N LEU A 162 -17.38 -15.60 4.05
CA LEU A 162 -17.65 -15.33 5.47
C LEU A 162 -18.39 -14.00 5.68
N ASN A 163 -18.11 -12.97 4.89
CA ASN A 163 -18.88 -11.72 4.93
C ASN A 163 -20.37 -11.98 4.64
N LEU A 164 -20.66 -12.73 3.58
CA LEU A 164 -22.05 -13.09 3.24
C LEU A 164 -22.71 -13.88 4.38
N ILE A 165 -22.03 -14.87 4.94
CA ILE A 165 -22.56 -15.70 6.04
C ILE A 165 -22.76 -14.86 7.31
N PHE A 166 -21.75 -14.11 7.75
CA PHE A 166 -21.79 -13.42 9.04
C PHE A 166 -22.72 -12.20 9.02
N VAL A 167 -22.76 -11.45 7.91
CA VAL A 167 -23.57 -10.25 7.82
C VAL A 167 -25.01 -10.57 7.42
N TRP A 168 -25.23 -11.44 6.44
CA TRP A 168 -26.56 -11.66 5.87
C TRP A 168 -27.29 -12.87 6.47
N VAL A 169 -26.58 -13.96 6.83
CA VAL A 169 -27.22 -15.16 7.39
C VAL A 169 -27.28 -15.07 8.92
N LEU A 170 -26.16 -14.73 9.56
CA LEU A 170 -26.06 -14.67 11.03
C LEU A 170 -26.42 -13.28 11.62
N HIS A 171 -26.64 -12.27 10.76
CA HIS A 171 -27.00 -10.90 11.14
C HIS A 171 -26.08 -10.27 12.19
N LEU A 172 -24.76 -10.59 12.16
CA LEU A 172 -23.77 -10.06 13.10
C LEU A 172 -23.38 -8.59 12.80
N GLY A 173 -23.96 -7.98 11.75
CA GLY A 173 -23.73 -6.60 11.38
C GLY A 173 -22.26 -6.30 11.06
N VAL A 174 -21.80 -5.12 11.45
CA VAL A 174 -20.44 -4.63 11.18
C VAL A 174 -19.37 -5.50 11.85
N ALA A 175 -19.66 -6.07 13.04
CA ALA A 175 -18.77 -6.99 13.72
C ALA A 175 -18.53 -8.29 12.91
N GLY A 176 -19.57 -8.75 12.19
CA GLY A 176 -19.46 -9.92 11.32
C GLY A 176 -18.49 -9.68 10.17
N SER A 177 -18.54 -8.51 9.54
CA SER A 177 -17.64 -8.14 8.44
C SER A 177 -16.18 -8.09 8.91
N SER A 178 -15.88 -7.41 10.02
CA SER A 178 -14.52 -7.35 10.55
C SER A 178 -14.01 -8.71 11.05
N ALA A 179 -14.87 -9.57 11.61
CA ALA A 179 -14.51 -10.93 11.99
C ALA A 179 -14.19 -11.80 10.76
N ALA A 180 -14.94 -11.66 9.66
CA ALA A 180 -14.66 -12.33 8.38
C ALA A 180 -13.27 -11.96 7.85
N THR A 181 -12.94 -10.69 7.86
CA THR A 181 -11.63 -10.17 7.45
C THR A 181 -10.51 -10.68 8.37
N MET A 182 -10.73 -10.72 9.67
CA MET A 182 -9.76 -11.28 10.62
C MET A 182 -9.48 -12.77 10.34
N ILE A 183 -10.50 -13.58 10.09
CA ILE A 183 -10.35 -15.01 9.79
C ILE A 183 -9.62 -15.21 8.45
N ALA A 184 -9.96 -14.43 7.42
CA ALA A 184 -9.28 -14.47 6.12
C ALA A 184 -7.78 -14.12 6.25
N ARG A 185 -7.43 -13.11 7.04
CA ARG A 185 -6.04 -12.73 7.35
C ARG A 185 -5.31 -13.82 8.14
N ALA A 186 -5.97 -14.43 9.12
CA ALA A 186 -5.41 -15.56 9.89
C ALA A 186 -5.12 -16.76 8.97
N PHE A 187 -6.05 -17.09 8.07
CA PHE A 187 -5.84 -18.12 7.05
C PHE A 187 -4.63 -17.80 6.16
N ALA A 188 -4.55 -16.57 5.64
CA ALA A 188 -3.45 -16.14 4.78
C ALA A 188 -2.09 -16.25 5.49
N MET A 189 -2.02 -15.83 6.76
CA MET A 189 -0.82 -15.98 7.59
C MET A 189 -0.42 -17.45 7.75
N VAL A 190 -1.34 -18.32 8.15
CA VAL A 190 -1.05 -19.75 8.35
C VAL A 190 -0.61 -20.38 7.04
N ALA A 191 -1.28 -20.07 5.93
CA ALA A 191 -0.95 -20.60 4.61
C ALA A 191 0.46 -20.21 4.16
N VAL A 192 0.84 -18.93 4.32
CA VAL A 192 2.16 -18.45 3.90
C VAL A 192 3.25 -19.04 4.78
N LEU A 193 3.07 -19.08 6.10
CA LEU A 193 4.04 -19.66 7.03
C LEU A 193 4.20 -21.17 6.81
N TYR A 194 3.10 -21.88 6.55
CA TYR A 194 3.16 -23.30 6.18
C TYR A 194 3.97 -23.55 4.90
N LYS A 195 3.79 -22.72 3.87
CA LYS A 195 4.54 -22.83 2.61
C LYS A 195 6.04 -22.55 2.79
N LEU A 196 6.42 -21.63 3.68
CA LEU A 196 7.83 -21.35 3.99
C LEU A 196 8.56 -22.49 4.72
N ARG A 197 7.84 -23.49 5.22
CA ARG A 197 8.44 -24.73 5.77
C ARG A 197 8.97 -25.68 4.71
N ASN A 198 8.59 -25.49 3.44
CA ASN A 198 8.94 -26.40 2.36
C ASN A 198 10.48 -26.46 2.15
N PRO A 199 11.10 -27.65 2.20
CA PRO A 199 12.54 -27.82 2.02
C PRO A 199 13.08 -27.42 0.64
N LYS A 200 12.20 -27.26 -0.36
CA LYS A 200 12.57 -26.82 -1.71
C LYS A 200 12.75 -25.30 -1.82
N MET A 201 12.45 -24.54 -0.78
CA MET A 201 12.60 -23.10 -0.78
C MET A 201 14.05 -22.67 -0.53
N LYS A 202 14.51 -21.58 -1.16
CA LYS A 202 15.86 -21.00 -0.93
C LYS A 202 15.99 -20.53 0.53
N ILE A 203 14.96 -19.91 1.09
CA ILE A 203 14.81 -19.55 2.50
C ILE A 203 13.77 -20.49 3.11
N GLN A 204 14.21 -21.34 4.05
CA GLN A 204 13.35 -22.29 4.73
C GLN A 204 13.21 -21.94 6.20
N LEU A 205 11.97 -21.80 6.66
CA LEU A 205 11.67 -21.49 8.06
C LEU A 205 11.01 -22.70 8.73
N ARG A 206 11.70 -23.36 9.66
CA ARG A 206 11.19 -24.52 10.40
C ARG A 206 10.78 -24.17 11.82
N ASP A 207 11.60 -23.36 12.51
CA ASP A 207 11.47 -23.07 13.93
C ASP A 207 11.06 -21.61 14.14
N TYR A 208 9.77 -21.38 14.31
CA TYR A 208 9.21 -20.04 14.54
C TYR A 208 9.29 -19.58 16.00
N PHE A 209 9.38 -20.52 16.96
CA PHE A 209 9.33 -20.21 18.39
C PHE A 209 10.72 -20.11 19.05
N SER A 210 11.79 -20.52 18.37
CA SER A 210 13.16 -20.50 18.89
C SER A 210 14.01 -19.39 18.27
N ILE A 211 13.42 -18.22 18.04
CA ILE A 211 14.13 -17.09 17.42
C ILE A 211 14.81 -16.30 18.52
N ARG A 212 16.16 -16.23 18.46
CA ARG A 212 16.93 -15.32 19.32
C ARG A 212 17.10 -13.99 18.57
N PRO A 213 16.77 -12.84 19.20
CA PRO A 213 16.90 -11.54 18.57
C PRO A 213 18.38 -11.21 18.28
N GLU A 214 18.68 -10.90 17.04
CA GLU A 214 19.99 -10.41 16.58
C GLU A 214 19.86 -8.94 16.20
N TRP A 215 20.32 -8.05 17.07
CA TRP A 215 20.18 -6.61 16.92
C TRP A 215 20.76 -6.06 15.63
N GLU A 216 21.86 -6.62 15.12
CA GLU A 216 22.49 -6.16 13.88
C GLU A 216 21.57 -6.38 12.67
N GLU A 217 20.98 -7.57 12.55
CA GLU A 217 20.04 -7.87 11.45
C GLU A 217 18.74 -7.07 11.59
N ILE A 218 18.20 -6.97 12.79
CA ILE A 218 17.01 -6.14 13.08
C ILE A 218 17.27 -4.69 12.69
N LYS A 219 18.44 -4.13 13.04
CA LYS A 219 18.83 -2.75 12.72
C LYS A 219 18.91 -2.52 11.20
N ARG A 220 19.40 -3.49 10.43
CA ARG A 220 19.43 -3.43 8.96
C ARG A 220 18.01 -3.37 8.38
N ILE A 221 17.12 -4.23 8.84
CA ILE A 221 15.72 -4.25 8.43
C ILE A 221 15.03 -2.94 8.78
N LEU A 222 15.20 -2.46 10.01
CA LEU A 222 14.61 -1.21 10.49
C LEU A 222 15.17 0.02 9.76
N HIS A 223 16.45 -0.01 9.36
CA HIS A 223 17.07 1.09 8.61
C HIS A 223 16.38 1.36 7.27
N ILE A 224 15.81 0.34 6.67
CA ILE A 224 15.03 0.45 5.42
C ILE A 224 13.54 0.60 5.71
N GLY A 225 13.01 -0.22 6.62
CA GLY A 225 11.58 -0.27 6.91
C GLY A 225 11.04 0.98 7.58
N VAL A 226 11.77 1.55 8.56
CA VAL A 226 11.28 2.73 9.30
C VAL A 226 11.16 3.97 8.40
N PRO A 227 12.17 4.37 7.60
CA PRO A 227 12.00 5.49 6.68
C PRO A 227 10.88 5.28 5.66
N SER A 228 10.74 4.06 5.13
CA SER A 228 9.65 3.70 4.22
C SER A 228 8.28 3.79 4.90
N GLY A 229 8.19 3.39 6.17
CA GLY A 229 6.97 3.51 6.98
C GLY A 229 6.59 4.97 7.25
N ILE A 230 7.55 5.81 7.59
CA ILE A 230 7.35 7.26 7.76
C ILE A 230 6.87 7.88 6.44
N GLU A 231 7.51 7.54 5.31
CA GLU A 231 7.10 8.00 3.98
C GLU A 231 5.64 7.65 3.69
N ASN A 232 5.25 6.38 3.88
CA ASN A 232 3.89 5.91 3.65
C ASN A 232 2.88 6.59 4.59
N GLY A 233 3.21 6.75 5.87
CA GLY A 233 2.37 7.45 6.83
C GLY A 233 2.15 8.91 6.46
N MET A 234 3.21 9.63 6.15
CA MET A 234 3.13 11.04 5.74
C MET A 234 2.35 11.20 4.43
N PHE A 235 2.43 10.23 3.54
CA PHE A 235 1.63 10.21 2.31
C PHE A 235 0.13 10.07 2.61
N GLN A 236 -0.26 9.24 3.57
CA GLN A 236 -1.66 9.09 3.98
C GLN A 236 -2.19 10.37 4.67
N PHE A 237 -1.39 10.99 5.54
CA PHE A 237 -1.75 12.30 6.13
C PHE A 237 -1.92 13.38 5.05
N GLY A 238 -1.06 13.40 4.04
CA GLY A 238 -1.21 14.33 2.92
C GLY A 238 -2.50 14.10 2.13
N LYS A 239 -2.91 12.85 1.91
CA LYS A 239 -4.22 12.52 1.29
C LYS A 239 -5.39 13.05 2.12
N LEU A 240 -5.35 12.91 3.45
CA LEU A 240 -6.37 13.43 4.35
C LEU A 240 -6.46 14.96 4.30
N ALA A 241 -5.32 15.65 4.26
CA ALA A 241 -5.27 17.11 4.13
C ALA A 241 -5.90 17.59 2.79
N ILE A 242 -5.65 16.87 1.70
CA ILE A 242 -6.27 17.13 0.41
C ILE A 242 -7.78 16.89 0.47
N GLN A 243 -8.21 15.77 1.05
CA GLN A 243 -9.63 15.45 1.18
C GLN A 243 -10.38 16.51 1.99
N SER A 244 -9.77 17.03 3.06
CA SER A 244 -10.31 18.16 3.82
C SER A 244 -10.43 19.44 2.98
N THR A 245 -9.53 19.68 2.03
CA THR A 245 -9.63 20.81 1.12
C THR A 245 -10.76 20.64 0.10
N VAL A 246 -10.91 19.44 -0.45
CA VAL A 246 -11.97 19.11 -1.41
C VAL A 246 -13.36 19.17 -0.78
N SER A 247 -13.49 18.81 0.51
CA SER A 247 -14.77 18.85 1.22
C SER A 247 -15.39 20.27 1.31
N LEU A 248 -14.57 21.29 1.14
CA LEU A 248 -15.03 22.70 1.11
C LEU A 248 -15.53 23.16 -0.26
N MET A 249 -15.38 22.33 -1.32
CA MET A 249 -15.73 22.69 -2.71
C MET A 249 -17.15 22.30 -3.13
N GLY A 250 -17.92 21.70 -2.22
CA GLY A 250 -19.28 21.25 -2.49
C GLY A 250 -19.40 19.78 -2.88
N THR A 251 -20.64 19.28 -2.88
CA THR A 251 -20.95 17.84 -3.06
C THR A 251 -20.54 17.29 -4.43
N ALA A 252 -20.74 18.08 -5.49
CA ALA A 252 -20.35 17.68 -6.85
C ALA A 252 -18.85 17.47 -6.98
N ALA A 253 -18.04 18.35 -6.37
CA ALA A 253 -16.60 18.24 -6.35
C ALA A 253 -16.12 17.03 -5.55
N ILE A 254 -16.72 16.74 -4.39
CA ILE A 254 -16.41 15.58 -3.56
C ILE A 254 -16.67 14.29 -4.32
N ALA A 255 -17.84 14.17 -4.96
CA ALA A 255 -18.22 12.98 -5.73
C ALA A 255 -17.29 12.78 -6.94
N ALA A 256 -17.01 13.84 -7.70
CA ALA A 256 -16.10 13.80 -8.83
C ALA A 256 -14.67 13.40 -8.41
N GLN A 257 -14.15 13.98 -7.33
CA GLN A 257 -12.82 13.66 -6.81
C GLN A 257 -12.73 12.22 -6.30
N GLY A 258 -13.77 11.74 -5.60
CA GLY A 258 -13.85 10.36 -5.10
C GLY A 258 -13.77 9.35 -6.24
N MET A 259 -14.59 9.51 -7.27
CA MET A 259 -14.59 8.63 -8.44
C MET A 259 -13.26 8.71 -9.21
N THR A 260 -12.74 9.92 -9.40
CA THR A 260 -11.44 10.12 -10.07
C THR A 260 -10.30 9.43 -9.33
N ASN A 261 -10.29 9.46 -7.99
CA ASN A 261 -9.30 8.76 -7.18
C ASN A 261 -9.37 7.23 -7.36
N ILE A 262 -10.59 6.67 -7.45
CA ILE A 262 -10.77 5.22 -7.71
C ILE A 262 -10.17 4.86 -9.08
N ILE A 263 -10.52 5.62 -10.12
CA ILE A 263 -10.03 5.39 -11.48
C ILE A 263 -8.49 5.54 -11.53
N GLU A 264 -7.94 6.55 -10.88
CA GLU A 264 -6.50 6.82 -10.82
C GLU A 264 -5.73 5.70 -10.11
N ASN A 265 -6.24 5.18 -9.00
CA ASN A 265 -5.64 4.05 -8.29
C ASN A 265 -5.63 2.79 -9.17
N LEU A 266 -6.70 2.48 -9.86
CA LEU A 266 -6.77 1.34 -10.78
C LEU A 266 -5.77 1.45 -11.92
N ASN A 267 -5.56 2.65 -12.46
CA ASN A 267 -4.55 2.90 -13.49
C ASN A 267 -3.14 2.55 -13.05
N GLY A 268 -2.77 2.85 -11.80
CA GLY A 268 -1.39 2.72 -11.31
C GLY A 268 -1.05 1.38 -10.68
N ILE A 269 -2.06 0.59 -10.28
CA ILE A 269 -1.87 -0.57 -9.40
C ILE A 269 -0.96 -1.65 -10.00
N MET A 270 -1.06 -1.89 -11.31
CA MET A 270 -0.22 -2.87 -12.02
C MET A 270 1.25 -2.41 -12.06
N SER A 271 1.48 -1.14 -12.33
CA SER A 271 2.84 -0.56 -12.35
C SER A 271 3.48 -0.56 -10.96
N ILE A 272 2.70 -0.32 -9.90
CA ILE A 272 3.17 -0.45 -8.51
C ILE A 272 3.62 -1.89 -8.22
N GLY A 273 2.84 -2.90 -8.66
CA GLY A 273 3.24 -4.30 -8.54
C GLY A 273 4.59 -4.60 -9.20
N MET A 274 4.85 -3.99 -10.38
CA MET A 274 6.15 -4.09 -11.04
C MET A 274 7.28 -3.42 -10.25
N GLY A 275 7.00 -2.29 -9.59
CA GLY A 275 7.94 -1.61 -8.68
C GLY A 275 8.34 -2.50 -7.49
N ILE A 276 7.38 -3.19 -6.88
CA ILE A 276 7.65 -4.14 -5.79
C ILE A 276 8.58 -5.28 -6.28
N GLY A 277 8.32 -5.81 -7.47
CA GLY A 277 9.19 -6.82 -8.06
C GLY A 277 10.58 -6.29 -8.43
N LEU A 278 10.69 -5.04 -8.85
CA LEU A 278 11.96 -4.37 -9.11
C LEU A 278 12.85 -4.33 -7.86
N MET A 279 12.26 -4.09 -6.69
CA MET A 279 13.00 -4.04 -5.43
C MET A 279 13.73 -5.36 -5.13
N THR A 280 13.09 -6.50 -5.40
CA THR A 280 13.72 -7.82 -5.25
C THR A 280 14.87 -8.02 -6.23
N VAL A 281 14.62 -7.77 -7.52
CA VAL A 281 15.62 -7.99 -8.57
C VAL A 281 16.86 -7.11 -8.37
N VAL A 282 16.67 -5.83 -8.06
CA VAL A 282 17.79 -4.92 -7.78
C VAL A 282 18.53 -5.33 -6.52
N GLY A 283 17.83 -5.80 -5.47
CA GLY A 283 18.46 -6.32 -4.25
C GLY A 283 19.35 -7.53 -4.54
N GLU A 284 18.91 -8.47 -5.35
CA GLU A 284 19.71 -9.64 -5.76
C GLU A 284 20.92 -9.23 -6.60
N CYS A 285 20.76 -8.37 -7.61
CA CYS A 285 21.87 -7.87 -8.43
C CYS A 285 22.94 -7.16 -7.57
N LEU A 286 22.52 -6.30 -6.66
CA LEU A 286 23.46 -5.59 -5.78
C LEU A 286 24.13 -6.52 -4.76
N GLY A 287 23.40 -7.53 -4.27
CA GLY A 287 23.96 -8.59 -3.43
C GLY A 287 25.03 -9.40 -4.17
N ALA A 288 24.83 -9.70 -5.44
CA ALA A 288 25.80 -10.36 -6.31
C ALA A 288 26.97 -9.45 -6.72
N GLY A 289 26.94 -8.15 -6.41
CA GLY A 289 27.96 -7.18 -6.83
C GLY A 289 27.74 -6.62 -8.24
N GLU A 290 26.68 -7.04 -8.94
CA GLU A 290 26.41 -6.71 -10.34
C GLU A 290 25.65 -5.37 -10.48
N LYS A 291 26.39 -4.26 -10.25
CA LYS A 291 25.81 -2.90 -10.25
C LYS A 291 25.24 -2.50 -11.62
N GLU A 292 25.87 -2.89 -12.72
CA GLU A 292 25.39 -2.55 -14.07
C GLU A 292 24.10 -3.28 -14.41
N GLU A 293 23.93 -4.51 -13.96
CA GLU A 293 22.67 -5.24 -14.10
C GLU A 293 21.54 -4.57 -13.29
N ALA A 294 21.82 -4.12 -12.08
CA ALA A 294 20.84 -3.36 -11.30
C ALA A 294 20.36 -2.10 -12.06
N VAL A 295 21.27 -1.34 -12.67
CA VAL A 295 20.93 -0.19 -13.53
C VAL A 295 20.12 -0.62 -14.75
N TYR A 296 20.49 -1.73 -15.39
CA TYR A 296 19.76 -2.27 -16.53
C TYR A 296 18.32 -2.64 -16.18
N TYR A 297 18.10 -3.36 -15.07
CA TYR A 297 16.78 -3.79 -14.65
C TYR A 297 15.90 -2.61 -14.23
N ILE A 298 16.44 -1.58 -13.57
CA ILE A 298 15.65 -0.37 -13.26
C ILE A 298 15.13 0.24 -14.57
N LYS A 299 15.96 0.39 -15.60
CA LYS A 299 15.53 0.93 -16.90
C LYS A 299 14.49 0.04 -17.57
N LYS A 300 14.76 -1.25 -17.67
CA LYS A 300 13.88 -2.20 -18.38
C LYS A 300 12.51 -2.34 -17.71
N ILE A 301 12.49 -2.46 -16.39
CA ILE A 301 11.23 -2.59 -15.65
C ILE A 301 10.46 -1.27 -15.65
N SER A 302 11.14 -0.12 -15.61
CA SER A 302 10.48 1.19 -15.76
C SER A 302 9.83 1.35 -17.14
N ILE A 303 10.50 0.94 -18.21
CA ILE A 303 9.93 0.96 -19.57
C ILE A 303 8.73 0.00 -19.67
N ALA A 304 8.85 -1.21 -19.12
CA ALA A 304 7.75 -2.16 -19.14
C ALA A 304 6.55 -1.65 -18.30
N ALA A 305 6.81 -1.04 -17.15
CA ALA A 305 5.78 -0.41 -16.33
C ALA A 305 5.10 0.77 -17.03
N GLU A 306 5.86 1.54 -17.84
CA GLU A 306 5.32 2.62 -18.68
C GLU A 306 4.35 2.09 -19.72
N VAL A 307 4.71 1.04 -20.44
CA VAL A 307 3.82 0.41 -21.44
C VAL A 307 2.52 -0.08 -20.81
N VAL A 308 2.62 -0.73 -19.64
CA VAL A 308 1.45 -1.19 -18.87
C VAL A 308 0.62 -0.01 -18.40
N LEU A 309 1.25 1.06 -17.91
CA LEU A 309 0.57 2.27 -17.45
C LEU A 309 -0.21 2.94 -18.58
N ILE A 310 0.40 3.09 -19.77
CA ILE A 310 -0.28 3.65 -20.95
C ILE A 310 -1.50 2.81 -21.29
N ALA A 311 -1.35 1.48 -21.36
CA ALA A 311 -2.46 0.59 -21.67
C ALA A 311 -3.60 0.68 -20.65
N THR A 312 -3.28 0.71 -19.34
CA THR A 312 -4.29 0.83 -18.28
C THR A 312 -4.92 2.22 -18.26
N CYS A 313 -4.18 3.30 -18.52
CA CYS A 313 -4.73 4.64 -18.64
C CYS A 313 -5.73 4.75 -19.78
N LEU A 314 -5.41 4.22 -20.97
CA LEU A 314 -6.30 4.22 -22.13
C LEU A 314 -7.55 3.38 -21.88
N LEU A 315 -7.38 2.20 -21.26
CA LEU A 315 -8.50 1.34 -20.88
C LEU A 315 -9.46 2.05 -19.90
N MET A 316 -8.91 2.63 -18.84
CA MET A 316 -9.73 3.31 -17.83
C MET A 316 -10.35 4.60 -18.36
N PHE A 317 -9.68 5.31 -19.26
CA PHE A 317 -10.26 6.46 -19.96
C PHE A 317 -11.51 6.04 -20.77
N GLY A 318 -11.42 4.94 -21.55
CA GLY A 318 -12.57 4.40 -22.26
C GLY A 318 -13.70 3.92 -21.36
N LEU A 319 -13.36 3.41 -20.16
CA LEU A 319 -14.35 2.95 -19.17
C LEU A 319 -14.92 4.09 -18.31
N THR A 320 -14.33 5.29 -18.33
CA THR A 320 -14.76 6.39 -17.45
C THR A 320 -16.21 6.77 -17.69
N TYR A 321 -16.62 6.90 -18.95
CA TYR A 321 -18.02 7.23 -19.28
C TYR A 321 -19.02 6.15 -18.81
N PRO A 322 -18.85 4.85 -19.12
CA PRO A 322 -19.67 3.80 -18.53
C PRO A 322 -19.67 3.80 -16.99
N ILE A 323 -18.53 3.97 -16.35
CA ILE A 323 -18.43 3.96 -14.89
C ILE A 323 -19.23 5.11 -14.27
N THR A 324 -19.12 6.32 -14.80
CA THR A 324 -19.87 7.48 -14.30
C THR A 324 -21.37 7.34 -14.55
N TYR A 325 -21.77 6.78 -15.70
CA TYR A 325 -23.16 6.56 -16.06
C TYR A 325 -23.84 5.48 -15.20
N PHE A 326 -23.23 4.28 -15.12
CA PHE A 326 -23.76 3.19 -14.29
C PHE A 326 -23.60 3.43 -12.79
N GLY A 327 -22.62 4.26 -12.39
CA GLY A 327 -22.46 4.72 -11.01
C GLY A 327 -23.51 5.74 -10.57
N GLY A 328 -24.43 6.14 -11.45
CA GLY A 328 -25.52 7.07 -11.12
C GLY A 328 -25.02 8.46 -10.71
N MET A 329 -23.86 8.91 -11.23
CA MET A 329 -23.32 10.24 -10.92
C MET A 329 -24.20 11.35 -11.52
N GLU A 330 -24.38 12.42 -10.75
CA GLU A 330 -25.02 13.64 -11.26
C GLU A 330 -24.24 14.20 -12.46
N PRO A 331 -24.92 14.79 -13.46
CA PRO A 331 -24.29 15.26 -14.70
C PRO A 331 -23.11 16.22 -14.48
N GLU A 332 -23.18 17.07 -13.47
CA GLU A 332 -22.12 18.00 -13.11
C GLU A 332 -20.89 17.28 -12.57
N SER A 333 -21.08 16.36 -11.62
CA SER A 333 -20.02 15.52 -11.05
C SER A 333 -19.37 14.64 -12.11
N ALA A 334 -20.17 14.06 -13.02
CA ALA A 334 -19.67 13.22 -14.10
C ALA A 334 -18.81 14.01 -15.09
N LYS A 335 -19.21 15.22 -15.48
CA LYS A 335 -18.41 16.11 -16.34
C LYS A 335 -17.06 16.46 -15.70
N LEU A 336 -17.05 16.83 -14.42
CA LEU A 336 -15.83 17.12 -13.66
C LEU A 336 -14.90 15.88 -13.60
N CYS A 337 -15.47 14.71 -13.32
CA CYS A 337 -14.71 13.45 -13.27
C CYS A 337 -14.08 13.14 -14.63
N ILE A 338 -14.84 13.18 -15.72
CA ILE A 338 -14.33 12.91 -17.07
C ILE A 338 -13.23 13.90 -17.44
N PHE A 339 -13.38 15.18 -17.12
CA PHE A 339 -12.35 16.20 -17.35
C PHE A 339 -11.07 15.87 -16.59
N MET A 340 -11.15 15.57 -15.29
CA MET A 340 -9.99 15.23 -14.48
C MET A 340 -9.30 13.96 -14.96
N VAL A 341 -10.06 12.90 -15.29
CA VAL A 341 -9.49 11.65 -15.84
C VAL A 341 -8.83 11.88 -17.19
N THR A 342 -9.37 12.76 -18.03
CA THR A 342 -8.72 13.14 -19.30
C THR A 342 -7.36 13.77 -19.04
N CYS A 343 -7.27 14.75 -18.13
CA CYS A 343 -6.01 15.36 -17.74
C CYS A 343 -5.01 14.32 -17.19
N ILE A 344 -5.48 13.40 -16.35
CA ILE A 344 -4.64 12.31 -15.80
C ILE A 344 -4.11 11.43 -16.92
N THR A 345 -4.96 11.01 -17.85
CA THR A 345 -4.59 10.12 -18.95
C THR A 345 -3.50 10.71 -19.82
N ILE A 346 -3.46 12.04 -19.99
CA ILE A 346 -2.43 12.75 -20.77
C ILE A 346 -1.14 12.91 -19.96
N VAL A 347 -1.23 13.36 -18.71
CA VAL A 347 -0.06 13.77 -17.91
C VAL A 347 0.62 12.58 -17.23
N LYS A 348 -0.17 11.63 -16.70
CA LYS A 348 0.35 10.53 -15.89
C LYS A 348 1.39 9.67 -16.64
N PRO A 349 1.18 9.23 -17.89
CA PRO A 349 2.19 8.48 -18.63
C PRO A 349 3.52 9.23 -18.79
N ILE A 350 3.50 10.54 -18.89
CA ILE A 350 4.71 11.34 -19.14
C ILE A 350 5.61 11.44 -17.89
N VAL A 351 5.00 11.56 -16.70
CA VAL A 351 5.75 11.97 -15.48
C VAL A 351 5.75 10.95 -14.37
N TRP A 352 4.74 10.06 -14.31
CA TRP A 352 4.47 9.25 -13.13
C TRP A 352 5.49 8.12 -12.92
N ILE A 353 5.89 7.42 -13.99
CA ILE A 353 6.79 6.26 -13.87
C ILE A 353 8.13 6.65 -13.25
N MET A 354 8.72 7.76 -13.70
CA MET A 354 10.01 8.22 -13.17
C MET A 354 9.92 8.68 -11.70
N ALA A 355 8.73 9.08 -11.27
CA ALA A 355 8.47 9.48 -9.88
C ALA A 355 8.26 8.29 -8.93
N PHE A 356 7.75 7.15 -9.42
CA PHE A 356 7.29 6.06 -8.54
C PHE A 356 8.03 4.74 -8.71
N ILE A 357 8.55 4.39 -9.89
CA ILE A 357 9.18 3.08 -10.12
C ILE A 357 10.67 3.05 -9.72
N PRO A 358 11.55 3.98 -10.15
CA PRO A 358 12.96 3.98 -9.76
C PRO A 358 13.21 4.02 -8.24
N PRO A 359 12.40 4.70 -7.41
CA PRO A 359 12.56 4.68 -5.96
C PRO A 359 12.54 3.28 -5.32
N TYR A 360 11.85 2.31 -5.90
CA TYR A 360 11.92 0.91 -5.43
C TYR A 360 13.34 0.35 -5.58
N GLY A 361 14.02 0.66 -6.70
CA GLY A 361 15.42 0.30 -6.89
C GLY A 361 16.36 1.04 -5.93
N PHE A 362 16.10 2.32 -5.65
CA PHE A 362 16.91 3.11 -4.69
C PHE A 362 16.77 2.57 -3.26
N ARG A 363 15.54 2.19 -2.86
CA ARG A 363 15.30 1.53 -1.56
C ARG A 363 16.01 0.18 -1.49
N ALA A 364 16.01 -0.59 -2.58
CA ALA A 364 16.76 -1.84 -2.66
C ALA A 364 18.27 -1.63 -2.51
N ALA A 365 18.79 -0.49 -2.95
CA ALA A 365 20.20 -0.12 -2.78
C ALA A 365 20.52 0.49 -1.40
N GLY A 366 19.52 0.67 -0.51
CA GLY A 366 19.70 1.28 0.80
C GLY A 366 19.59 2.83 0.82
N ASP A 367 19.30 3.48 -0.31
CA ASP A 367 19.17 4.94 -0.40
C ASP A 367 17.75 5.42 0.03
N VAL A 368 17.29 4.89 1.17
CA VAL A 368 15.91 5.09 1.66
C VAL A 368 15.68 6.48 2.25
N ARG A 369 16.70 7.09 2.86
CA ARG A 369 16.55 8.45 3.43
C ARG A 369 16.32 9.48 2.34
N PHE A 370 17.01 9.35 1.21
CA PHE A 370 16.83 10.24 0.08
C PHE A 370 15.43 10.08 -0.53
N THR A 371 14.95 8.85 -0.73
CA THR A 371 13.59 8.61 -1.25
C THR A 371 12.53 9.15 -0.31
N MET A 372 12.65 8.90 1.00
CA MET A 372 11.74 9.41 2.02
C MET A 372 11.68 10.95 2.02
N THR A 373 12.83 11.61 2.14
CA THR A 373 12.87 13.09 2.23
C THR A 373 12.34 13.75 0.95
N THR A 374 12.71 13.25 -0.22
CA THR A 374 12.22 13.76 -1.50
C THR A 374 10.71 13.57 -1.62
N SER A 375 10.20 12.36 -1.34
CA SER A 375 8.76 12.09 -1.39
C SER A 375 7.96 12.95 -0.43
N MET A 376 8.44 13.13 0.81
CA MET A 376 7.77 13.97 1.82
C MET A 376 7.73 15.43 1.39
N LEU A 377 8.87 16.00 0.98
CA LEU A 377 8.94 17.39 0.57
C LEU A 377 8.04 17.67 -0.63
N CYS A 378 8.10 16.83 -1.67
CA CYS A 378 7.26 16.99 -2.85
C CYS A 378 5.77 16.82 -2.50
N MET A 379 5.41 15.82 -1.68
CA MET A 379 4.03 15.61 -1.25
C MET A 379 3.47 16.83 -0.50
N TRP A 380 4.21 17.35 0.46
CA TRP A 380 3.69 18.44 1.30
C TRP A 380 3.76 19.79 0.60
N LEU A 381 4.86 20.15 -0.06
CA LEU A 381 5.00 21.46 -0.69
C LEU A 381 4.24 21.53 -2.03
N CYS A 382 4.45 20.56 -2.92
CA CYS A 382 3.89 20.63 -4.26
C CYS A 382 2.45 20.12 -4.34
N ARG A 383 2.10 19.10 -3.54
CA ARG A 383 0.78 18.51 -3.63
C ARG A 383 -0.21 19.13 -2.62
N VAL A 384 0.15 19.21 -1.33
CA VAL A 384 -0.78 19.70 -0.29
C VAL A 384 -0.85 21.23 -0.30
N VAL A 385 0.28 21.91 -0.08
CA VAL A 385 0.29 23.38 0.04
C VAL A 385 -0.12 24.03 -1.27
N LEU A 386 0.43 23.61 -2.41
CA LEU A 386 0.08 24.21 -3.69
C LEU A 386 -1.38 23.96 -4.06
N ALA A 387 -1.91 22.73 -3.84
CA ALA A 387 -3.32 22.46 -4.07
C ALA A 387 -4.24 23.34 -3.19
N MET A 388 -3.88 23.57 -1.91
CA MET A 388 -4.63 24.47 -1.04
C MET A 388 -4.60 25.91 -1.55
N VAL A 389 -3.45 26.40 -2.02
CA VAL A 389 -3.32 27.76 -2.58
C VAL A 389 -4.16 27.87 -3.86
N LEU A 390 -4.03 26.93 -4.79
CA LEU A 390 -4.80 26.95 -6.03
C LEU A 390 -6.33 26.85 -5.80
N ALA A 391 -6.72 26.05 -4.80
CA ALA A 391 -8.13 25.88 -4.46
C ALA A 391 -8.73 27.10 -3.75
N ARG A 392 -8.01 27.66 -2.75
CA ARG A 392 -8.56 28.72 -1.87
C ARG A 392 -8.31 30.13 -2.37
N VAL A 393 -7.15 30.39 -3.01
CA VAL A 393 -6.78 31.73 -3.50
C VAL A 393 -7.24 31.92 -4.95
N PHE A 394 -7.02 30.92 -5.80
CA PHE A 394 -7.35 30.99 -7.23
C PHE A 394 -8.72 30.41 -7.57
N HIS A 395 -9.44 29.81 -6.61
CA HIS A 395 -10.78 29.22 -6.79
C HIS A 395 -10.89 28.26 -7.96
N MET A 396 -9.85 27.47 -8.25
CA MET A 396 -9.80 26.58 -9.43
C MET A 396 -10.66 25.32 -9.30
N GLY A 397 -11.35 25.11 -8.17
CA GLY A 397 -12.15 23.90 -7.95
C GLY A 397 -11.31 22.62 -7.83
N PRO A 398 -11.90 21.43 -8.06
CA PRO A 398 -11.23 20.12 -7.82
C PRO A 398 -9.98 19.90 -8.65
N ILE A 399 -9.87 20.54 -9.82
CA ILE A 399 -8.69 20.41 -10.69
C ILE A 399 -7.41 20.94 -10.00
N ALA A 400 -7.53 21.86 -9.04
CA ALA A 400 -6.40 22.38 -8.25
C ALA A 400 -5.60 21.26 -7.59
N VAL A 401 -6.28 20.21 -7.10
CA VAL A 401 -5.65 19.04 -6.49
C VAL A 401 -4.81 18.28 -7.50
N TRP A 402 -5.34 18.08 -8.71
CA TRP A 402 -4.64 17.35 -9.77
C TRP A 402 -3.45 18.12 -10.34
N ILE A 403 -3.56 19.43 -10.45
CA ILE A 403 -2.41 20.29 -10.81
C ILE A 403 -1.30 20.15 -9.77
N GLY A 404 -1.63 20.20 -8.49
CA GLY A 404 -0.66 19.94 -7.42
C GLY A 404 -0.01 18.55 -7.51
N MET A 405 -0.80 17.52 -7.84
CA MET A 405 -0.30 16.16 -8.08
C MET A 405 0.62 16.07 -9.30
N PHE A 406 0.27 16.70 -10.40
CA PHE A 406 1.09 16.69 -11.62
C PHE A 406 2.44 17.38 -11.40
N ILE A 407 2.46 18.48 -10.66
CA ILE A 407 3.68 19.18 -10.29
C ILE A 407 4.53 18.34 -9.33
N ASP A 408 3.91 17.70 -8.32
CA ASP A 408 4.58 16.74 -7.43
C ASP A 408 5.25 15.61 -8.24
N TRP A 409 4.53 14.96 -9.14
CA TRP A 409 5.07 13.87 -9.97
C TRP A 409 6.21 14.35 -10.88
N THR A 410 6.08 15.53 -11.47
CA THR A 410 7.10 16.10 -12.36
C THR A 410 8.39 16.41 -11.60
N ILE A 411 8.30 17.15 -10.50
CA ILE A 411 9.47 17.53 -9.69
C ILE A 411 10.16 16.29 -9.12
N ARG A 412 9.38 15.37 -8.56
CA ARG A 412 9.86 14.10 -8.02
C ARG A 412 10.55 13.26 -9.11
N GLY A 413 9.93 13.15 -10.28
CA GLY A 413 10.49 12.44 -11.43
C GLY A 413 11.82 13.03 -11.90
N ILE A 414 11.94 14.35 -11.96
CA ILE A 414 13.19 15.05 -12.30
C ILE A 414 14.27 14.75 -11.25
N ILE A 415 13.96 14.89 -9.97
CA ILE A 415 14.92 14.63 -8.87
C ILE A 415 15.42 13.18 -8.92
N TYR A 416 14.53 12.21 -9.08
CA TYR A 416 14.90 10.81 -9.15
C TYR A 416 15.65 10.46 -10.45
N THR A 417 15.32 11.08 -11.56
CA THR A 417 16.09 10.92 -12.81
C THR A 417 17.52 11.44 -12.66
N ILE A 418 17.71 12.59 -12.03
CA ILE A 418 19.05 13.12 -11.72
C ILE A 418 19.81 12.18 -10.78
N ARG A 419 19.14 11.69 -9.72
CA ARG A 419 19.72 10.73 -8.76
C ARG A 419 20.16 9.45 -9.46
N PHE A 420 19.32 8.93 -10.36
CA PHE A 420 19.61 7.74 -11.15
C PHE A 420 20.83 7.93 -12.05
N LYS A 421 20.88 9.03 -12.82
CA LYS A 421 21.99 9.35 -13.74
C LYS A 421 23.32 9.55 -13.01
N ASN A 422 23.29 10.21 -11.86
CA ASN A 422 24.49 10.46 -11.05
C ASN A 422 25.02 9.22 -10.33
N ARG A 423 24.28 8.08 -10.38
CA ARG A 423 24.66 6.79 -9.72
C ARG A 423 24.96 6.88 -8.21
N LYS A 424 24.63 7.98 -7.53
CA LYS A 424 24.89 8.17 -6.10
C LYS A 424 24.12 7.17 -5.22
N TRP A 425 23.03 6.62 -5.70
CA TRP A 425 22.22 5.60 -5.04
C TRP A 425 22.96 4.25 -4.91
N LEU A 426 24.00 3.99 -5.75
CA LEU A 426 24.84 2.77 -5.70
C LEU A 426 25.97 2.83 -4.65
N ALA A 427 26.12 3.96 -3.96
CA ALA A 427 27.18 4.15 -2.96
C ALA A 427 26.82 3.59 -1.56
N HIS A 428 25.57 3.21 -1.36
CA HIS A 428 25.11 2.68 -0.08
C HIS A 428 25.35 1.18 0.02
N GLN A 429 25.55 0.69 1.25
CA GLN A 429 25.65 -0.74 1.58
C GLN A 429 24.50 -1.13 2.48
N VAL A 430 23.85 -2.26 2.17
CA VAL A 430 22.72 -2.81 2.94
C VAL A 430 23.21 -3.88 3.91
N ILE A 431 24.16 -4.71 3.48
CA ILE A 431 24.72 -5.85 4.24
C ILE A 431 26.24 -5.75 4.38
#